data_1b1e400342dce6820c8d37ab9ef739c5
#
_entry.id   1b1e400342dce6820c8d37ab9ef739c5
#
_cell.length_a   1.000
_cell.length_b   1.000
_cell.length_c   1.000
_cell.angle_alpha   90.00
_cell.angle_beta   90.00
_cell.angle_gamma   90.00
#
_symmetry.space_group_name_H-M   'P 1'
#
loop_
_entity.id
_entity.type
_entity.pdbx_description
1 polymer ?
#
loop_
_entity_poly.entity_id
_entity_poly.type
_entity_poly.pdbx_seq_one_letter_code
_entity_poly.pdbx_strand_id
1 'polypeptide(L)'
;MKKIIFALLGVLSIASVANAQKKTSGAIQFETTIDPAAMMAASGVKIPEQMAARMPSSSKSNFELLFNATNASYMPVEETEDSNGAGGGGGGMGRMMRGFGGAGGNREYYYTFADKKLVEVFDLSDTTYVMQSGLKLNATAGLGFGGGMGRNQNPNDTTKPKPVAPPKIEVVKTDATKQICGLTCHEAIVKSTRSMKILDMDRDVTEETHIWYTTDLGFDFSPNPNMWTEGTVLAIEGRGNSTVAKSIEYRSVSNKDVTAPKKATPITEAEYKTKMENMMKRFRGNGNGRPGGAGGVVIRGFGG
;
A
#
# COMPACT_ATOMS: atom_id res chain seq x y z
N MET A 1 45.09 -22.75 43.85
CA MET A 1 44.95 -22.18 42.49
C MET A 1 43.86 -22.85 41.64
N LYS A 2 43.63 -24.17 41.70
CA LYS A 2 42.57 -24.84 40.92
C LYS A 2 41.13 -24.44 41.26
N LYS A 3 40.83 -24.09 42.50
CA LYS A 3 39.46 -23.68 42.94
C LYS A 3 39.03 -22.30 42.46
N ILE A 4 39.96 -21.37 42.16
CA ILE A 4 39.66 -20.01 41.67
C ILE A 4 39.32 -20.05 40.20
N ILE A 5 39.87 -20.99 39.40
CA ILE A 5 39.59 -21.12 37.98
C ILE A 5 38.16 -21.61 37.73
N PHE A 6 37.61 -22.47 38.58
CA PHE A 6 36.21 -22.94 38.46
C PHE A 6 35.20 -21.84 38.82
N ALA A 7 35.53 -20.94 39.74
CA ALA A 7 34.68 -19.81 40.06
C ALA A 7 34.62 -18.77 38.93
N LEU A 8 35.74 -18.56 38.21
CA LEU A 8 35.80 -17.63 37.08
C LEU A 8 35.03 -18.17 35.83
N LEU A 9 35.06 -19.49 35.58
CA LEU A 9 34.29 -20.11 34.51
C LEU A 9 32.78 -20.09 34.78
N GLY A 10 32.36 -20.21 36.04
CA GLY A 10 30.96 -20.09 36.44
C GLY A 10 30.36 -18.70 36.24
N VAL A 11 31.15 -17.64 36.43
CA VAL A 11 30.69 -16.25 36.22
C VAL A 11 30.59 -15.90 34.73
N LEU A 12 31.45 -16.43 33.86
CA LEU A 12 31.39 -16.21 32.44
C LEU A 12 30.15 -16.86 31.78
N SER A 13 29.63 -17.99 32.29
CA SER A 13 28.47 -18.68 31.76
C SER A 13 27.13 -17.99 32.09
N ILE A 14 27.08 -17.16 33.12
CA ILE A 14 25.87 -16.42 33.50
C ILE A 14 25.71 -15.14 32.68
N ALA A 15 26.78 -14.57 32.17
CA ALA A 15 26.74 -13.36 31.34
C ALA A 15 26.13 -13.57 29.94
N SER A 16 26.11 -14.79 29.46
CA SER A 16 25.59 -15.11 28.11
C SER A 16 24.07 -15.37 28.06
N VAL A 17 23.40 -15.49 29.21
CA VAL A 17 21.94 -15.78 29.24
C VAL A 17 21.11 -14.47 29.31
N ALA A 18 21.74 -13.32 29.62
CA ALA A 18 21.04 -12.05 29.80
C ALA A 18 20.57 -11.39 28.48
N ASN A 19 20.97 -11.89 27.31
CA ASN A 19 20.64 -11.25 26.01
C ASN A 19 19.49 -11.92 25.24
N ALA A 20 18.80 -12.89 25.82
CA ALA A 20 17.68 -13.58 25.16
C ALA A 20 16.31 -13.03 25.59
N GLN A 21 16.21 -11.79 26.06
CA GLN A 21 14.90 -11.16 26.20
C GLN A 21 14.34 -10.95 24.79
N LYS A 22 13.28 -11.70 24.47
CA LYS A 22 12.52 -11.55 23.24
C LYS A 22 12.15 -10.07 23.12
N LYS A 23 12.71 -9.40 22.13
CA LYS A 23 12.47 -7.98 21.87
C LYS A 23 11.03 -7.84 21.36
N THR A 24 10.11 -7.51 22.24
CA THR A 24 8.67 -7.51 22.00
C THR A 24 8.12 -6.14 21.65
N SER A 25 8.99 -5.12 21.52
CA SER A 25 8.57 -3.74 21.28
C SER A 25 9.58 -3.02 20.40
N GLY A 26 9.11 -2.20 19.48
CA GLY A 26 9.98 -1.47 18.57
C GLY A 26 9.26 -0.76 17.43
N ALA A 27 10.05 -0.32 16.47
CA ALA A 27 9.60 0.32 15.23
C ALA A 27 10.24 -0.35 14.01
N ILE A 28 9.48 -0.48 12.92
CA ILE A 28 9.98 -0.91 11.60
C ILE A 28 9.67 0.20 10.62
N GLN A 29 10.70 0.70 9.94
CA GLN A 29 10.53 1.67 8.87
C GLN A 29 10.37 0.96 7.54
N PHE A 30 9.35 1.34 6.78
CA PHE A 30 9.07 0.83 5.43
C PHE A 30 9.20 1.94 4.40
N GLU A 31 9.72 1.61 3.23
CA GLU A 31 9.68 2.46 2.05
C GLU A 31 8.80 1.80 0.99
N THR A 32 7.79 2.52 0.52
CA THR A 32 6.99 2.13 -0.64
C THR A 32 7.48 2.92 -1.86
N THR A 33 7.82 2.21 -2.93
CA THR A 33 8.20 2.78 -4.22
C THR A 33 7.16 2.43 -5.26
N ILE A 34 6.68 3.41 -6.02
CA ILE A 34 5.75 3.24 -7.13
C ILE A 34 6.39 3.80 -8.39
N ASP A 35 6.53 2.96 -9.41
CA ASP A 35 6.99 3.31 -10.75
C ASP A 35 5.84 3.15 -11.75
N PRO A 36 5.14 4.24 -12.11
CA PRO A 36 3.99 4.17 -13.01
C PRO A 36 4.34 3.64 -14.41
N ALA A 37 5.55 3.94 -14.91
CA ALA A 37 6.00 3.48 -16.20
C ALA A 37 6.20 1.95 -16.22
N ALA A 38 6.85 1.41 -15.18
CA ALA A 38 7.02 -0.04 -15.02
C ALA A 38 5.69 -0.75 -14.83
N MET A 39 4.72 -0.16 -14.10
CA MET A 39 3.37 -0.71 -13.92
C MET A 39 2.60 -0.78 -15.26
N MET A 40 2.67 0.27 -16.08
CA MET A 40 2.02 0.28 -17.40
C MET A 40 2.69 -0.70 -18.37
N ALA A 41 4.02 -0.76 -18.39
CA ALA A 41 4.74 -1.74 -19.17
C ALA A 41 4.37 -3.19 -18.79
N ALA A 42 4.16 -3.44 -17.50
CA ALA A 42 3.71 -4.74 -16.99
C ALA A 42 2.32 -5.14 -17.49
N SER A 43 1.43 -4.17 -17.71
CA SER A 43 0.08 -4.42 -18.24
C SER A 43 0.07 -4.72 -19.75
N GLY A 44 1.23 -4.76 -20.41
CA GLY A 44 1.35 -5.03 -21.85
C GLY A 44 0.99 -3.85 -22.75
N VAL A 45 0.75 -2.67 -22.17
CA VAL A 45 0.49 -1.44 -22.92
C VAL A 45 1.83 -0.86 -23.41
N LYS A 46 2.03 -0.80 -24.71
CA LYS A 46 3.16 -0.08 -25.30
C LYS A 46 2.92 1.42 -25.14
N ILE A 47 3.70 2.05 -24.29
CA ILE A 47 3.64 3.49 -24.05
C ILE A 47 4.44 4.17 -25.18
N PRO A 48 3.84 5.11 -25.95
CA PRO A 48 4.60 5.93 -26.87
C PRO A 48 5.70 6.71 -26.13
N GLU A 49 6.88 6.82 -26.74
CA GLU A 49 8.06 7.45 -26.12
C GLU A 49 7.78 8.88 -25.62
N GLN A 50 7.00 9.65 -26.36
CA GLN A 50 6.57 11.00 -25.96
C GLN A 50 5.67 11.00 -24.71
N MET A 51 4.91 9.95 -24.48
CA MET A 51 4.06 9.80 -23.30
C MET A 51 4.89 9.30 -22.12
N ALA A 52 5.83 8.38 -22.34
CA ALA A 52 6.75 7.91 -21.31
C ALA A 52 7.61 9.06 -20.74
N ALA A 53 8.06 9.98 -21.58
CA ALA A 53 8.83 11.17 -21.17
C ALA A 53 8.02 12.17 -20.32
N ARG A 54 6.68 12.10 -20.36
CA ARG A 54 5.77 12.95 -19.55
C ARG A 54 5.21 12.25 -18.32
N MET A 55 5.51 10.96 -18.14
CA MET A 55 5.06 10.24 -16.96
C MET A 55 5.84 10.72 -15.73
N PRO A 56 5.19 10.80 -14.58
CA PRO A 56 5.89 11.10 -13.34
C PRO A 56 6.96 10.03 -13.10
N SER A 57 8.12 10.48 -12.64
CA SER A 57 9.16 9.59 -12.13
C SER A 57 8.63 8.73 -10.98
N SER A 58 9.36 7.69 -10.62
CA SER A 58 9.00 6.87 -9.46
C SER A 58 8.80 7.75 -8.22
N SER A 59 7.75 7.46 -7.46
CA SER A 59 7.48 8.11 -6.18
C SER A 59 7.84 7.19 -5.03
N LYS A 60 8.32 7.79 -3.94
CA LYS A 60 8.61 7.09 -2.69
C LYS A 60 7.73 7.65 -1.59
N SER A 61 7.33 6.77 -0.67
CA SER A 61 6.59 7.13 0.53
C SER A 61 7.08 6.29 1.69
N ASN A 62 7.24 6.91 2.85
CA ASN A 62 7.73 6.27 4.05
C ASN A 62 6.59 5.95 5.00
N PHE A 63 6.66 4.78 5.63
CA PHE A 63 5.70 4.30 6.62
C PHE A 63 6.43 3.77 7.84
N GLU A 64 5.80 3.84 9.00
CA GLU A 64 6.31 3.28 10.23
C GLU A 64 5.32 2.27 10.82
N LEU A 65 5.81 1.10 11.17
CA LEU A 65 5.13 0.13 12.02
C LEU A 65 5.68 0.28 13.44
N LEU A 66 4.87 0.76 14.37
CA LEU A 66 5.13 0.69 15.81
C LEU A 66 4.51 -0.57 16.36
N PHE A 67 5.21 -1.32 17.19
CA PHE A 67 4.69 -2.53 17.82
C PHE A 67 5.13 -2.67 19.28
N ASN A 68 4.28 -3.30 20.08
CA ASN A 68 4.58 -3.78 21.41
C ASN A 68 4.12 -5.23 21.58
N ALA A 69 4.11 -5.76 22.79
CA ALA A 69 3.78 -7.16 23.04
C ALA A 69 2.35 -7.55 22.63
N THR A 70 1.41 -6.60 22.50
CA THR A 70 -0.02 -6.86 22.31
C THR A 70 -0.62 -6.24 21.06
N ASN A 71 -0.04 -5.14 20.58
CA ASN A 71 -0.61 -4.30 19.53
C ASN A 71 0.46 -3.79 18.57
N ALA A 72 0.02 -3.38 17.38
CA ALA A 72 0.83 -2.59 16.47
C ALA A 72 -0.02 -1.52 15.77
N SER A 73 0.65 -0.44 15.34
CA SER A 73 0.09 0.58 14.44
C SER A 73 1.00 0.76 13.23
N TYR A 74 0.41 0.89 12.05
CA TYR A 74 1.12 1.15 10.81
C TYR A 74 0.54 2.39 10.15
N MET A 75 1.37 3.40 9.94
CA MET A 75 0.95 4.71 9.48
C MET A 75 1.99 5.36 8.57
N PRO A 76 1.57 6.28 7.67
CA PRO A 76 2.51 7.08 6.90
C PRO A 76 3.34 7.97 7.81
N VAL A 77 4.63 8.10 7.50
CA VAL A 77 5.51 9.10 8.12
C VAL A 77 5.38 10.40 7.35
N GLU A 78 4.95 11.47 8.01
CA GLU A 78 4.94 12.80 7.41
C GLU A 78 6.40 13.23 7.14
N GLU A 79 6.74 13.40 5.87
CA GLU A 79 8.00 14.04 5.52
C GLU A 79 7.90 15.52 5.93
N THR A 80 8.77 15.95 6.84
CA THR A 80 8.99 17.38 7.11
C THR A 80 9.36 18.07 5.79
N GLU A 81 8.70 19.19 5.49
CA GLU A 81 8.64 19.92 4.20
C GLU A 81 9.98 20.38 3.59
N ASP A 82 11.08 19.65 3.71
CA ASP A 82 12.38 19.98 3.09
C ASP A 82 12.59 19.31 1.72
N SER A 83 11.67 18.48 1.23
CA SER A 83 11.75 17.94 -0.13
C SER A 83 11.14 18.94 -1.13
N ASN A 84 11.93 19.95 -1.47
CA ASN A 84 11.71 20.89 -2.58
C ASN A 84 11.82 20.15 -3.93
N GLY A 85 11.05 19.06 -4.07
CA GLY A 85 10.85 18.30 -5.30
C GLY A 85 9.84 19.05 -6.17
N ALA A 86 10.34 19.82 -7.11
CA ALA A 86 9.61 20.50 -8.17
C ALA A 86 8.72 19.52 -8.94
N GLY A 87 7.55 19.23 -8.43
CA GLY A 87 6.41 18.57 -9.08
C GLY A 87 5.28 19.58 -9.18
N GLY A 88 5.55 20.67 -9.91
CA GLY A 88 4.64 21.78 -10.05
C GLY A 88 3.32 21.44 -10.69
N GLY A 89 2.29 22.18 -10.31
CA GLY A 89 1.19 22.52 -11.18
C GLY A 89 0.07 21.49 -11.29
N GLY A 90 -0.47 21.04 -10.19
CA GLY A 90 -1.74 20.32 -10.18
C GLY A 90 -2.59 20.76 -9.01
N GLY A 91 -3.11 22.01 -9.06
CA GLY A 91 -4.03 22.52 -8.05
C GLY A 91 -5.19 21.55 -7.82
N GLY A 92 -5.46 21.20 -6.58
CA GLY A 92 -6.67 20.49 -6.14
C GLY A 92 -6.73 18.98 -6.45
N MET A 93 -6.30 18.55 -7.62
CA MET A 93 -6.45 17.16 -8.07
C MET A 93 -5.42 16.21 -7.44
N GLY A 94 -4.20 16.66 -7.19
CA GLY A 94 -3.15 15.86 -6.55
C GLY A 94 -3.44 15.57 -5.07
N ARG A 95 -3.98 16.55 -4.34
CA ARG A 95 -4.46 16.34 -2.95
C ARG A 95 -5.66 15.38 -2.91
N MET A 96 -6.54 15.47 -3.91
CA MET A 96 -7.71 14.61 -4.02
C MET A 96 -7.35 13.17 -4.33
N MET A 97 -6.35 12.92 -5.19
CA MET A 97 -5.86 11.56 -5.47
C MET A 97 -5.16 10.93 -4.28
N ARG A 98 -4.53 11.69 -3.39
CA ARG A 98 -4.02 11.18 -2.10
C ARG A 98 -5.14 10.66 -1.19
N GLY A 99 -6.32 11.26 -1.23
CA GLY A 99 -7.51 10.82 -0.48
C GLY A 99 -8.28 9.66 -1.14
N PHE A 100 -8.06 9.37 -2.42
CA PHE A 100 -8.83 8.39 -3.20
C PHE A 100 -8.23 6.97 -3.21
N GLY A 101 -7.37 6.63 -2.25
CA GLY A 101 -6.99 5.22 -2.07
C GLY A 101 -6.14 4.62 -3.18
N GLY A 102 -5.27 5.42 -3.82
CA GLY A 102 -4.04 4.86 -4.37
C GLY A 102 -3.29 4.19 -3.21
N ALA A 103 -2.60 3.08 -3.45
CA ALA A 103 -1.79 2.38 -2.45
C ALA A 103 -0.84 3.39 -1.76
N GLY A 104 -1.25 3.94 -0.58
CA GLY A 104 -0.54 5.01 0.12
C GLY A 104 -1.36 6.22 0.52
N GLY A 105 -2.71 6.23 0.33
CA GLY A 105 -3.57 7.23 0.97
C GLY A 105 -3.41 7.18 2.49
N ASN A 106 -3.68 8.29 3.20
CA ASN A 106 -3.57 8.45 4.66
C ASN A 106 -4.42 7.43 5.43
N ARG A 107 -4.14 6.13 5.24
CA ARG A 107 -4.75 5.05 6.00
C ARG A 107 -3.80 4.61 7.07
N GLU A 108 -4.31 4.54 8.27
CA GLU A 108 -3.63 4.00 9.42
C GLU A 108 -4.23 2.63 9.74
N TYR A 109 -3.40 1.70 10.13
CA TYR A 109 -3.82 0.34 10.48
C TYR A 109 -3.43 0.06 11.92
N TYR A 110 -4.38 -0.46 12.70
CA TYR A 110 -4.16 -0.82 14.10
C TYR A 110 -4.47 -2.30 14.29
N TYR A 111 -3.49 -3.04 14.79
CA TYR A 111 -3.54 -4.48 14.98
C TYR A 111 -3.61 -4.80 16.47
N THR A 112 -4.51 -5.75 16.85
CA THR A 112 -4.53 -6.39 18.16
C THR A 112 -4.18 -7.86 17.97
N PHE A 113 -3.06 -8.31 18.50
CA PHE A 113 -2.50 -9.63 18.18
C PHE A 113 -3.33 -10.77 18.78
N ALA A 114 -3.80 -10.62 20.05
CA ALA A 114 -4.57 -11.65 20.74
C ALA A 114 -5.84 -12.04 19.97
N ASP A 115 -6.56 -11.06 19.47
CA ASP A 115 -7.86 -11.25 18.79
C ASP A 115 -7.69 -11.33 17.27
N LYS A 116 -6.45 -11.20 16.74
CA LYS A 116 -6.14 -11.05 15.31
C LYS A 116 -7.00 -9.98 14.64
N LYS A 117 -7.33 -8.94 15.41
CA LYS A 117 -8.20 -7.86 14.98
C LYS A 117 -7.37 -6.77 14.29
N LEU A 118 -7.85 -6.35 13.14
CA LEU A 118 -7.33 -5.20 12.41
C LEU A 118 -8.43 -4.17 12.25
N VAL A 119 -8.12 -2.91 12.48
CA VAL A 119 -8.98 -1.78 12.13
C VAL A 119 -8.21 -0.81 11.24
N GLU A 120 -8.90 -0.28 10.24
CA GLU A 120 -8.41 0.78 9.36
C GLU A 120 -9.00 2.10 9.81
N VAL A 121 -8.16 3.13 9.95
CA VAL A 121 -8.56 4.50 10.24
C VAL A 121 -8.21 5.36 9.03
N PHE A 122 -9.15 6.15 8.57
CA PHE A 122 -8.98 7.02 7.40
C PHE A 122 -9.92 8.20 7.41
N ASP A 123 -9.52 9.26 6.76
CA ASP A 123 -10.35 10.45 6.57
C ASP A 123 -11.12 10.35 5.25
N LEU A 124 -12.40 10.69 5.31
CA LEU A 124 -13.25 10.82 4.14
C LEU A 124 -14.04 12.13 4.27
N SER A 125 -13.76 13.10 3.40
CA SER A 125 -14.20 14.48 3.57
C SER A 125 -13.71 15.04 4.92
N ASP A 126 -14.59 15.55 5.77
CA ASP A 126 -14.26 16.17 7.05
C ASP A 126 -14.45 15.20 8.24
N THR A 127 -14.54 13.90 7.98
CA THR A 127 -14.82 12.89 9.01
C THR A 127 -13.78 11.79 9.01
N THR A 128 -13.22 11.53 10.19
CA THR A 128 -12.35 10.36 10.43
C THR A 128 -13.21 9.15 10.72
N TYR A 129 -13.02 8.09 9.94
CA TYR A 129 -13.73 6.82 10.07
C TYR A 129 -12.82 5.73 10.59
N VAL A 130 -13.45 4.76 11.28
CA VAL A 130 -12.81 3.50 11.67
C VAL A 130 -13.61 2.34 11.10
N MET A 131 -12.93 1.45 10.37
CA MET A 131 -13.52 0.29 9.71
C MET A 131 -12.84 -1.00 10.18
N GLN A 132 -13.63 -2.03 10.48
CA GLN A 132 -13.06 -3.34 10.76
C GLN A 132 -12.53 -3.96 9.47
N SER A 133 -11.35 -4.54 9.56
CA SER A 133 -10.66 -5.23 8.46
C SER A 133 -9.99 -6.50 8.98
N GLY A 134 -9.19 -7.15 8.17
CA GLY A 134 -8.44 -8.35 8.55
C GLY A 134 -7.29 -8.60 7.57
N LEU A 135 -6.29 -9.32 8.04
CA LEU A 135 -5.24 -9.84 7.19
C LEU A 135 -5.82 -10.94 6.30
N LYS A 136 -5.68 -10.79 5.00
CA LYS A 136 -6.21 -11.74 4.00
C LYS A 136 -5.40 -11.66 2.71
N LEU A 137 -5.54 -12.66 1.88
CA LEU A 137 -5.08 -12.58 0.52
C LEU A 137 -6.24 -12.26 -0.41
N ASN A 138 -6.24 -11.04 -0.96
CA ASN A 138 -7.23 -10.58 -1.92
C ASN A 138 -6.51 -9.90 -3.09
N ALA A 139 -6.21 -10.65 -4.13
CA ALA A 139 -5.46 -10.13 -5.28
C ALA A 139 -6.19 -9.03 -6.07
N THR A 140 -7.49 -8.84 -5.85
CA THR A 140 -8.20 -7.69 -6.44
C THR A 140 -7.81 -6.36 -5.81
N ALA A 141 -7.33 -6.39 -4.56
CA ALA A 141 -6.94 -5.19 -3.83
C ALA A 141 -5.49 -4.73 -4.10
N GLY A 142 -4.62 -5.63 -4.59
CA GLY A 142 -3.23 -5.30 -4.95
C GLY A 142 -3.09 -4.48 -6.23
N LEU A 143 -4.14 -4.38 -7.01
CA LEU A 143 -4.16 -3.75 -8.33
C LEU A 143 -4.76 -2.33 -8.29
N GLY A 144 -4.35 -1.53 -7.32
CA GLY A 144 -4.92 -0.20 -7.02
C GLY A 144 -4.97 0.83 -8.16
N PHE A 145 -4.42 0.54 -9.32
CA PHE A 145 -4.46 1.45 -10.48
C PHE A 145 -5.18 0.90 -11.71
N GLY A 146 -5.54 -0.38 -11.79
CA GLY A 146 -6.07 -1.00 -13.01
C GLY A 146 -7.58 -1.30 -13.00
N GLY A 147 -8.21 -1.34 -11.84
CA GLY A 147 -9.59 -1.86 -11.73
C GLY A 147 -10.72 -0.89 -12.09
N GLY A 148 -10.46 0.39 -12.25
CA GLY A 148 -11.53 1.37 -12.40
C GLY A 148 -11.35 2.48 -13.45
N MET A 149 -10.13 2.72 -13.96
CA MET A 149 -9.89 3.87 -14.84
C MET A 149 -9.75 3.56 -16.32
N GLY A 150 -9.84 2.30 -16.74
CA GLY A 150 -9.52 1.86 -18.11
C GLY A 150 -10.69 1.72 -19.08
N ARG A 151 -11.89 2.14 -18.72
CA ARG A 151 -12.96 2.22 -19.74
C ARG A 151 -13.32 3.67 -20.00
N ASN A 152 -12.83 4.19 -21.14
CA ASN A 152 -13.48 5.24 -21.90
C ASN A 152 -14.91 4.75 -22.17
N GLN A 153 -15.81 4.91 -21.21
CA GLN A 153 -17.23 4.71 -21.46
C GLN A 153 -17.63 5.90 -22.32
N ASN A 154 -17.77 5.62 -23.63
CA ASN A 154 -18.49 6.51 -24.52
C ASN A 154 -19.83 6.82 -23.81
N PRO A 155 -20.16 8.09 -23.51
CA PRO A 155 -21.39 8.42 -22.77
C PRO A 155 -22.67 7.95 -23.46
N ASN A 156 -22.57 7.49 -24.72
CA ASN A 156 -23.67 6.94 -25.49
C ASN A 156 -23.70 5.39 -25.49
N ASP A 157 -22.77 4.72 -24.80
CA ASP A 157 -22.79 3.25 -24.71
C ASP A 157 -23.72 2.81 -23.57
N THR A 158 -24.96 2.49 -23.92
CA THR A 158 -25.99 2.00 -23.00
C THR A 158 -25.81 0.51 -22.65
N THR A 159 -24.76 -0.16 -23.14
CA THR A 159 -24.47 -1.55 -22.78
C THR A 159 -23.97 -1.63 -21.34
N LYS A 160 -24.71 -2.32 -20.50
CA LYS A 160 -24.26 -2.61 -19.12
C LYS A 160 -22.91 -3.31 -19.18
N PRO A 161 -21.89 -2.85 -18.44
CA PRO A 161 -20.59 -3.48 -18.44
C PRO A 161 -20.75 -4.95 -18.05
N LYS A 162 -20.25 -5.84 -18.90
CA LYS A 162 -20.24 -7.27 -18.63
C LYS A 162 -19.46 -7.52 -17.33
N PRO A 163 -19.99 -8.30 -16.37
CA PRO A 163 -19.26 -8.61 -15.16
C PRO A 163 -17.91 -9.21 -15.54
N VAL A 164 -16.83 -8.58 -15.08
CA VAL A 164 -15.48 -9.15 -15.25
C VAL A 164 -15.34 -10.25 -14.22
N ALA A 165 -14.98 -11.45 -14.67
CA ALA A 165 -14.73 -12.57 -13.78
C ALA A 165 -13.62 -12.19 -12.77
N PRO A 166 -13.73 -12.61 -11.50
CA PRO A 166 -12.69 -12.39 -10.53
C PRO A 166 -11.38 -13.04 -10.98
N PRO A 167 -10.22 -12.46 -10.71
CA PRO A 167 -8.93 -13.06 -11.06
C PRO A 167 -8.74 -14.41 -10.37
N LYS A 168 -8.11 -15.34 -11.07
CA LYS A 168 -7.66 -16.61 -10.49
C LYS A 168 -6.39 -16.31 -9.68
N ILE A 169 -6.39 -16.70 -8.40
CA ILE A 169 -5.26 -16.51 -7.48
C ILE A 169 -4.63 -17.86 -7.21
N GLU A 170 -3.31 -17.91 -7.31
CA GLU A 170 -2.49 -19.03 -6.93
C GLU A 170 -1.37 -18.55 -6.00
N VAL A 171 -1.11 -19.28 -4.92
CA VAL A 171 -0.01 -18.98 -3.98
C VAL A 171 0.98 -20.13 -4.04
N VAL A 172 2.23 -19.80 -4.33
CA VAL A 172 3.34 -20.76 -4.35
C VAL A 172 4.33 -20.34 -3.26
N LYS A 173 4.49 -21.19 -2.24
CA LYS A 173 5.58 -21.04 -1.27
C LYS A 173 6.84 -21.64 -1.89
N THR A 174 7.93 -20.88 -1.87
CA THR A 174 9.23 -21.33 -2.40
C THR A 174 10.19 -21.62 -1.27
N ASP A 175 11.31 -22.26 -1.58
CA ASP A 175 12.41 -22.47 -0.62
C ASP A 175 13.37 -21.27 -0.57
N ALA A 176 13.07 -20.20 -1.32
CA ALA A 176 13.91 -19.02 -1.35
C ALA A 176 13.87 -18.28 -0.01
N THR A 177 15.03 -17.80 0.41
CA THR A 177 15.21 -17.00 1.61
C THR A 177 15.95 -15.71 1.30
N LYS A 178 15.62 -14.64 2.03
CA LYS A 178 16.24 -13.32 1.90
C LYS A 178 16.45 -12.71 3.28
N GLN A 179 17.58 -12.06 3.48
CA GLN A 179 17.80 -11.29 4.72
C GLN A 179 17.21 -9.89 4.56
N ILE A 180 16.29 -9.52 5.45
CA ILE A 180 15.69 -8.18 5.51
C ILE A 180 15.83 -7.69 6.95
N CYS A 181 16.54 -6.58 7.14
CA CYS A 181 16.80 -5.99 8.46
C CYS A 181 17.39 -6.98 9.49
N GLY A 182 18.21 -7.94 9.02
CA GLY A 182 18.84 -8.95 9.87
C GLY A 182 17.95 -10.16 10.23
N LEU A 183 16.74 -10.23 9.69
CA LEU A 183 15.82 -11.36 9.87
C LEU A 183 15.79 -12.21 8.60
N THR A 184 15.70 -13.54 8.78
CA THR A 184 15.52 -14.46 7.66
C THR A 184 14.05 -14.46 7.24
N CYS A 185 13.79 -14.06 5.98
CA CYS A 185 12.47 -14.06 5.39
C CYS A 185 12.33 -15.20 4.38
N HIS A 186 11.14 -15.78 4.35
CA HIS A 186 10.72 -16.80 3.40
C HIS A 186 9.85 -16.16 2.32
N GLU A 187 9.82 -16.75 1.15
CA GLU A 187 9.09 -16.25 0.01
C GLU A 187 7.76 -16.98 -0.21
N ALA A 188 6.70 -16.20 -0.48
CA ALA A 188 5.48 -16.67 -1.11
C ALA A 188 5.22 -15.83 -2.38
N ILE A 189 5.05 -16.51 -3.52
CA ILE A 189 4.70 -15.86 -4.80
C ILE A 189 3.18 -15.94 -4.97
N VAL A 190 2.56 -14.79 -5.12
CA VAL A 190 1.14 -14.67 -5.44
C VAL A 190 1.00 -14.40 -6.93
N LYS A 191 0.41 -15.35 -7.65
CA LYS A 191 0.10 -15.24 -9.08
C LYS A 191 -1.37 -14.89 -9.25
N SER A 192 -1.64 -13.77 -9.89
CA SER A 192 -2.99 -13.29 -10.20
C SER A 192 -3.20 -13.31 -11.70
N THR A 193 -4.02 -14.23 -12.18
CA THR A 193 -4.35 -14.37 -13.61
C THR A 193 -5.75 -13.81 -13.88
N ARG A 194 -5.84 -12.89 -14.83
CA ARG A 194 -7.09 -12.31 -15.28
C ARG A 194 -7.18 -12.30 -16.80
N SER A 195 -8.36 -12.57 -17.31
CA SER A 195 -8.63 -12.43 -18.74
C SER A 195 -8.92 -10.97 -19.08
N MET A 196 -8.16 -10.44 -20.02
CA MET A 196 -8.29 -9.08 -20.53
C MET A 196 -8.48 -9.09 -22.02
N LYS A 197 -9.35 -8.20 -22.52
CA LYS A 197 -9.52 -8.01 -23.95
C LYS A 197 -8.47 -7.02 -24.45
N ILE A 198 -7.50 -7.51 -25.23
CA ILE A 198 -6.44 -6.71 -25.84
C ILE A 198 -6.60 -6.82 -27.36
N LEU A 199 -6.84 -5.68 -28.04
CA LEU A 199 -7.06 -5.64 -29.50
C LEU A 199 -8.11 -6.66 -29.99
N ASP A 200 -9.27 -6.69 -29.30
CA ASP A 200 -10.39 -7.61 -29.58
C ASP A 200 -10.10 -9.11 -29.37
N MET A 201 -8.96 -9.49 -28.84
CA MET A 201 -8.61 -10.85 -28.44
C MET A 201 -8.63 -10.98 -26.92
N ASP A 202 -9.28 -12.03 -26.43
CA ASP A 202 -9.21 -12.39 -25.01
C ASP A 202 -7.81 -12.98 -24.73
N ARG A 203 -7.09 -12.37 -23.79
CA ARG A 203 -5.77 -12.83 -23.33
C ARG A 203 -5.74 -12.91 -21.81
N ASP A 204 -5.14 -13.97 -21.33
CA ASP A 204 -4.84 -14.12 -19.92
C ASP A 204 -3.54 -13.38 -19.59
N VAL A 205 -3.63 -12.46 -18.65
CA VAL A 205 -2.49 -11.71 -18.12
C VAL A 205 -2.25 -12.19 -16.69
N THR A 206 -1.06 -12.73 -16.45
CA THR A 206 -0.62 -13.17 -15.12
C THR A 206 0.35 -12.15 -14.55
N GLU A 207 0.05 -11.67 -13.37
CA GLU A 207 0.93 -10.81 -12.56
C GLU A 207 1.44 -11.61 -11.37
N GLU A 208 2.73 -11.50 -11.09
CA GLU A 208 3.37 -12.13 -9.94
C GLU A 208 3.76 -11.06 -8.92
N THR A 209 3.48 -11.35 -7.65
CA THR A 209 3.88 -10.53 -6.52
C THR A 209 4.62 -11.41 -5.53
N HIS A 210 5.82 -11.01 -5.15
CA HIS A 210 6.68 -11.69 -4.20
C HIS A 210 6.44 -11.12 -2.80
N ILE A 211 6.04 -11.96 -1.86
CA ILE A 211 5.81 -11.61 -0.46
C ILE A 211 6.89 -12.27 0.38
N TRP A 212 7.68 -11.45 1.07
CA TRP A 212 8.74 -11.89 1.97
C TRP A 212 8.30 -11.73 3.42
N TYR A 213 8.18 -12.82 4.14
CA TYR A 213 7.67 -12.84 5.51
C TYR A 213 8.62 -13.59 6.46
N THR A 214 8.53 -13.26 7.73
CA THR A 214 9.26 -13.93 8.82
C THR A 214 8.32 -14.28 9.96
N THR A 215 8.63 -15.34 10.70
CA THR A 215 7.95 -15.72 11.95
C THR A 215 8.70 -15.26 13.21
N ASP A 216 9.92 -14.75 13.05
CA ASP A 216 10.82 -14.40 14.16
C ASP A 216 10.31 -13.27 15.04
N LEU A 217 9.47 -12.38 14.50
CA LEU A 217 8.87 -11.28 15.25
C LEU A 217 7.71 -11.75 16.15
N GLY A 218 7.11 -12.89 15.85
CA GLY A 218 6.09 -13.55 16.68
C GLY A 218 4.70 -12.92 16.62
N PHE A 219 4.42 -12.10 15.60
CA PHE A 219 3.08 -11.57 15.31
C PHE A 219 2.80 -11.55 13.80
N ASP A 220 1.52 -11.55 13.45
CA ASP A 220 1.04 -11.46 12.08
C ASP A 220 0.89 -9.98 11.68
N PHE A 221 1.46 -9.61 10.52
CA PHE A 221 1.38 -8.25 9.97
C PHE A 221 1.62 -8.26 8.47
N SER A 222 1.00 -7.31 7.76
CA SER A 222 1.37 -6.96 6.38
C SER A 222 1.20 -5.46 6.15
N PRO A 223 2.16 -4.78 5.48
CA PRO A 223 2.01 -3.37 5.09
C PRO A 223 0.83 -3.16 4.11
N ASN A 224 0.40 -4.21 3.44
CA ASN A 224 -0.87 -4.26 2.73
C ASN A 224 -1.72 -5.40 3.29
N PRO A 225 -2.77 -5.13 4.10
CA PRO A 225 -3.59 -6.17 4.72
C PRO A 225 -4.24 -7.16 3.75
N ASN A 226 -4.42 -6.77 2.49
CA ASN A 226 -4.97 -7.63 1.45
C ASN A 226 -3.91 -8.49 0.73
N MET A 227 -2.64 -8.34 1.09
CA MET A 227 -1.50 -9.09 0.56
C MET A 227 -0.77 -9.78 1.70
N TRP A 228 -1.50 -10.57 2.47
CA TRP A 228 -0.94 -11.33 3.58
C TRP A 228 -1.08 -12.83 3.33
N THR A 229 -0.03 -13.57 3.61
CA THR A 229 0.00 -15.02 3.49
C THR A 229 0.29 -15.69 4.83
N GLU A 230 1.31 -15.22 5.54
CA GLU A 230 1.76 -15.79 6.80
C GLU A 230 2.71 -14.82 7.54
N GLY A 231 2.75 -14.88 8.88
CA GLY A 231 3.70 -14.18 9.73
C GLY A 231 3.76 -12.66 9.54
N THR A 232 4.91 -12.09 9.80
CA THR A 232 5.19 -10.66 9.60
C THR A 232 5.79 -10.42 8.22
N VAL A 233 5.06 -9.76 7.34
CA VAL A 233 5.53 -9.42 5.99
C VAL A 233 6.46 -8.22 6.07
N LEU A 234 7.71 -8.39 5.62
CA LEU A 234 8.74 -7.35 5.58
C LEU A 234 9.00 -6.80 4.18
N ALA A 235 8.57 -7.51 3.12
CA ALA A 235 8.57 -6.93 1.78
C ALA A 235 7.42 -7.49 0.93
N ILE A 236 6.88 -6.63 0.08
CA ILE A 236 5.96 -6.96 -1.01
C ILE A 236 6.57 -6.35 -2.27
N GLU A 237 6.94 -7.18 -3.24
CA GLU A 237 7.63 -6.76 -4.45
C GLU A 237 6.82 -7.21 -5.67
N GLY A 238 6.30 -6.25 -6.43
CA GLY A 238 5.57 -6.45 -7.67
C GLY A 238 6.20 -5.68 -8.82
N ARG A 239 5.64 -5.79 -10.02
CA ARG A 239 6.11 -5.01 -11.17
C ARG A 239 5.74 -3.54 -11.01
N GLY A 240 6.75 -2.69 -10.82
CA GLY A 240 6.59 -1.24 -10.69
C GLY A 240 6.03 -0.77 -9.34
N ASN A 241 5.83 -1.67 -8.39
CA ASN A 241 5.53 -1.29 -7.01
C ASN A 241 6.27 -2.20 -6.03
N SER A 242 6.78 -1.63 -4.98
CA SER A 242 7.38 -2.39 -3.88
C SER A 242 7.18 -1.66 -2.56
N THR A 243 7.01 -2.44 -1.50
CA THR A 243 7.05 -1.96 -0.11
C THR A 243 8.03 -2.83 0.65
N VAL A 244 9.09 -2.24 1.20
CA VAL A 244 10.20 -2.97 1.81
C VAL A 244 10.59 -2.37 3.14
N ALA A 245 10.75 -3.20 4.17
CA ALA A 245 11.31 -2.80 5.46
C ALA A 245 12.79 -2.38 5.29
N LYS A 246 13.13 -1.20 5.79
CA LYS A 246 14.46 -0.61 5.69
C LYS A 246 15.26 -0.72 6.97
N SER A 247 14.60 -0.66 8.12
CA SER A 247 15.23 -0.77 9.44
C SER A 247 14.26 -1.31 10.47
N ILE A 248 14.82 -1.97 11.50
CA ILE A 248 14.10 -2.37 12.71
C ILE A 248 14.85 -1.78 13.89
N GLU A 249 14.16 -0.99 14.70
CA GLU A 249 14.66 -0.44 15.95
C GLU A 249 13.86 -1.02 17.12
N TYR A 250 14.54 -1.67 18.04
CA TYR A 250 13.92 -2.18 19.26
C TYR A 250 13.98 -1.12 20.36
N ARG A 251 12.81 -0.60 20.71
CA ARG A 251 12.62 0.45 21.70
C ARG A 251 11.30 0.28 22.43
N SER A 252 11.09 0.97 23.53
CA SER A 252 9.80 0.99 24.21
C SER A 252 8.78 1.76 23.38
N VAL A 253 7.60 1.14 23.18
CA VAL A 253 6.46 1.74 22.48
C VAL A 253 5.26 1.74 23.42
N SER A 254 4.65 2.91 23.58
CA SER A 254 3.49 3.11 24.43
C SER A 254 2.24 2.45 23.84
N ASN A 255 1.37 1.93 24.69
CA ASN A 255 0.06 1.43 24.23
C ASN A 255 -0.77 2.51 23.53
N LYS A 256 -0.57 3.78 23.86
CA LYS A 256 -1.25 4.89 23.23
C LYS A 256 -0.90 5.02 21.73
N ASP A 257 0.36 4.75 21.38
CA ASP A 257 0.88 4.90 20.03
C ASP A 257 0.40 3.77 19.09
N VAL A 258 -0.06 2.65 19.66
CA VAL A 258 -0.51 1.46 18.94
C VAL A 258 -2.01 1.17 19.13
N THR A 259 -2.78 2.15 19.56
CA THR A 259 -4.23 2.03 19.79
C THR A 259 -4.99 3.02 18.92
N ALA A 260 -6.00 2.53 18.19
CA ALA A 260 -6.83 3.35 17.33
C ALA A 260 -7.51 4.53 18.06
N PRO A 261 -7.67 5.69 17.40
CA PRO A 261 -8.31 6.86 18.00
C PRO A 261 -9.76 6.58 18.39
N LYS A 262 -10.13 6.93 19.63
CA LYS A 262 -11.48 6.70 20.19
C LYS A 262 -12.58 7.57 19.53
N LYS A 263 -12.20 8.67 18.87
CA LYS A 263 -13.15 9.65 18.30
C LYS A 263 -13.54 9.35 16.85
N ALA A 264 -12.95 8.32 16.22
CA ALA A 264 -13.29 7.95 14.86
C ALA A 264 -14.69 7.35 14.76
N THR A 265 -15.43 7.70 13.71
CA THR A 265 -16.79 7.21 13.45
C THR A 265 -16.75 5.79 12.88
N PRO A 266 -17.41 4.81 13.49
CA PRO A 266 -17.49 3.46 12.92
C PRO A 266 -18.20 3.47 11.56
N ILE A 267 -17.64 2.70 10.60
CA ILE A 267 -18.25 2.50 9.29
C ILE A 267 -18.05 1.05 8.83
N THR A 268 -19.03 0.51 8.15
CA THR A 268 -18.95 -0.82 7.52
C THR A 268 -18.34 -0.70 6.12
N GLU A 269 -17.79 -1.82 5.60
CA GLU A 269 -17.28 -1.90 4.21
C GLU A 269 -18.36 -1.53 3.19
N ALA A 270 -19.61 -1.96 3.41
CA ALA A 270 -20.75 -1.65 2.53
C ALA A 270 -21.10 -0.15 2.51
N GLU A 271 -21.12 0.49 3.67
CA GLU A 271 -21.36 1.93 3.79
C GLU A 271 -20.20 2.74 3.17
N TYR A 272 -18.95 2.31 3.41
CA TYR A 272 -17.78 2.92 2.78
C TYR A 272 -17.90 2.86 1.26
N LYS A 273 -18.19 1.69 0.68
CA LYS A 273 -18.38 1.51 -0.75
C LYS A 273 -19.47 2.43 -1.30
N THR A 274 -20.61 2.51 -0.62
CA THR A 274 -21.73 3.39 -1.01
C THR A 274 -21.32 4.85 -1.00
N LYS A 275 -20.60 5.31 0.04
CA LYS A 275 -20.08 6.69 0.12
C LYS A 275 -19.11 6.99 -1.02
N MET A 276 -18.19 6.07 -1.31
CA MET A 276 -17.23 6.21 -2.41
C MET A 276 -17.92 6.28 -3.78
N GLU A 277 -18.91 5.42 -4.04
CA GLU A 277 -19.69 5.46 -5.27
C GLU A 277 -20.44 6.78 -5.44
N ASN A 278 -21.06 7.28 -4.38
CA ASN A 278 -21.78 8.56 -4.41
C ASN A 278 -20.84 9.74 -4.63
N MET A 279 -19.65 9.70 -4.04
CA MET A 279 -18.63 10.71 -4.24
C MET A 279 -18.14 10.70 -5.70
N MET A 280 -17.85 9.52 -6.25
CA MET A 280 -17.47 9.39 -7.67
C MET A 280 -18.57 9.88 -8.64
N LYS A 281 -19.85 9.59 -8.35
CA LYS A 281 -20.97 10.09 -9.16
C LYS A 281 -21.03 11.62 -9.16
N ARG A 282 -20.82 12.28 -8.02
CA ARG A 282 -20.77 13.75 -7.92
C ARG A 282 -19.63 14.34 -8.75
N PHE A 283 -18.46 13.72 -8.76
CA PHE A 283 -17.33 14.17 -9.57
C PHE A 283 -17.59 14.03 -11.07
N ARG A 284 -18.19 12.92 -11.50
CA ARG A 284 -18.56 12.72 -12.91
C ARG A 284 -19.64 13.71 -13.35
N GLY A 285 -20.63 14.01 -12.49
CA GLY A 285 -21.70 14.96 -12.80
C GLY A 285 -21.22 16.41 -12.93
N ASN A 286 -20.20 16.80 -12.18
CA ASN A 286 -19.70 18.19 -12.17
C ASN A 286 -18.68 18.45 -13.31
N GLY A 287 -18.16 17.42 -13.97
CA GLY A 287 -17.23 17.54 -15.10
C GLY A 287 -17.90 17.92 -16.43
N ASN A 288 -19.20 17.73 -16.56
CA ASN A 288 -19.95 18.02 -17.80
C ASN A 288 -20.46 19.47 -17.90
N GLY A 289 -20.16 20.34 -16.93
CA GLY A 289 -20.71 21.69 -16.84
C GLY A 289 -19.78 22.84 -17.21
N ARG A 290 -18.62 22.61 -17.87
CA ARG A 290 -17.89 23.71 -18.51
C ARG A 290 -18.24 23.75 -20.00
N PRO A 291 -19.11 24.71 -20.43
CA PRO A 291 -19.20 25.05 -21.84
C PRO A 291 -17.80 25.52 -22.27
N GLY A 292 -17.24 24.89 -23.28
CA GLY A 292 -16.00 25.34 -23.88
C GLY A 292 -16.11 26.82 -24.24
N GLY A 293 -15.42 27.67 -23.51
CA GLY A 293 -15.18 29.02 -23.89
C GLY A 293 -14.38 29.01 -25.20
N ALA A 294 -15.07 29.06 -26.33
CA ALA A 294 -14.51 29.42 -27.61
C ALA A 294 -14.01 30.86 -27.49
N GLY A 295 -12.79 31.03 -26.98
CA GLY A 295 -12.04 32.27 -27.11
C GLY A 295 -11.66 32.48 -28.56
N GLY A 296 -12.59 32.90 -29.38
CA GLY A 296 -12.31 33.41 -30.71
C GLY A 296 -11.40 34.64 -30.57
N VAL A 297 -10.14 34.46 -30.96
CA VAL A 297 -9.21 35.59 -31.18
C VAL A 297 -9.71 36.32 -32.42
N VAL A 298 -10.42 37.42 -32.21
CA VAL A 298 -10.74 38.37 -33.27
C VAL A 298 -9.45 39.14 -33.60
N ILE A 299 -8.75 38.73 -34.64
CA ILE A 299 -7.68 39.51 -35.24
C ILE A 299 -8.36 40.71 -35.96
N ARG A 300 -8.37 41.88 -35.34
CA ARG A 300 -8.67 43.13 -36.01
C ARG A 300 -7.47 43.47 -36.90
N GLY A 301 -7.64 43.29 -38.20
CA GLY A 301 -6.73 43.83 -39.20
C GLY A 301 -6.75 45.36 -39.15
N PHE A 302 -5.61 45.97 -38.97
CA PHE A 302 -5.37 47.37 -39.32
C PHE A 302 -5.08 47.41 -40.82
N GLY A 303 -6.05 47.95 -41.56
CA GLY A 303 -5.85 48.41 -42.92
C GLY A 303 -5.99 49.94 -42.91
N GLY A 304 -5.04 50.57 -43.52
CA GLY A 304 -5.00 51.99 -43.76
C GLY A 304 -3.61 52.50 -43.94
#